data_73f53ec2c8aa95ad0d451424ffa0400d
#
_entry.id   73f53ec2c8aa95ad0d451424ffa0400d
#
_cell.length_a   1.000
_cell.length_b   1.000
_cell.length_c   1.000
_cell.angle_alpha   90.00
_cell.angle_beta   90.00
_cell.angle_gamma   90.00
#
_symmetry.space_group_name_H-M   'P 1'
#
loop_
_entity.id
_entity.type
_entity.pdbx_description
1 polymer ?
#
loop_
_entity_poly.entity_id
_entity_poly.type
_entity_poly.pdbx_seq_one_letter_code
_entity_poly.pdbx_strand_id
1 'polypeptide(L)'
;MVFEPWMVAPCGMNCGSCIGYMRAKDPCPGCRIDSDPKPSYCKSCIIINCDLLRETVSGFCHECPKYPCARLKSLDKRYRLRYHTSFFENLAVIRENGMDHFLAFETGRRTCPQCGATLSVHRPFCLKCGVNL
;
A
#
# COMPACT_ATOMS: atom_id res chain seq x y z
N MET A 1 -14.18 -9.70 -1.50
CA MET A 1 -13.44 -8.52 -1.03
C MET A 1 -12.54 -8.01 -2.12
N VAL A 2 -12.48 -6.69 -2.27
CA VAL A 2 -11.70 -6.04 -3.33
C VAL A 2 -10.20 -6.19 -3.11
N PHE A 3 -9.75 -6.21 -1.86
CA PHE A 3 -8.34 -6.28 -1.52
C PHE A 3 -7.96 -7.66 -0.98
N GLU A 4 -6.78 -8.13 -1.41
CA GLU A 4 -6.21 -9.42 -1.02
C GLU A 4 -4.92 -9.22 -0.22
N PRO A 5 -4.54 -10.17 0.65
CA PRO A 5 -3.31 -10.02 1.46
C PRO A 5 -2.04 -9.76 0.65
N TRP A 6 -1.89 -10.39 -0.53
CA TRP A 6 -0.70 -10.22 -1.37
C TRP A 6 -0.57 -8.80 -1.94
N MET A 7 -1.65 -8.03 -1.95
CA MET A 7 -1.64 -6.63 -2.42
C MET A 7 -0.95 -5.69 -1.44
N VAL A 8 -0.80 -6.10 -0.18
CA VAL A 8 -0.20 -5.24 0.85
C VAL A 8 1.32 -5.40 0.82
N ALA A 9 2.01 -4.31 0.49
CA ALA A 9 3.46 -4.27 0.44
C ALA A 9 4.09 -4.37 1.84
N PRO A 10 5.37 -4.76 1.93
CA PRO A 10 6.05 -4.86 3.23
C PRO A 10 6.02 -3.59 4.07
N CYS A 11 5.98 -2.42 3.43
CA CYS A 11 5.91 -1.12 4.11
C CYS A 11 4.50 -0.79 4.65
N GLY A 12 3.50 -1.59 4.33
CA GLY A 12 2.11 -1.34 4.71
C GLY A 12 1.28 -0.63 3.65
N MET A 13 1.85 -0.36 2.47
CA MET A 13 1.11 0.22 1.34
C MET A 13 0.16 -0.82 0.75
N ASN A 14 -1.11 -0.44 0.60
CA ASN A 14 -2.07 -1.28 -0.12
C ASN A 14 -1.95 -1.00 -1.62
N CYS A 15 -1.28 -1.87 -2.35
CA CYS A 15 -1.09 -1.73 -3.79
C CYS A 15 -2.41 -1.77 -4.57
N GLY A 16 -3.45 -2.39 -4.03
CA GLY A 16 -4.78 -2.39 -4.64
C GLY A 16 -5.42 -1.00 -4.77
N SER A 17 -4.95 -0.03 -3.96
CA SER A 17 -5.36 1.38 -4.05
C SER A 17 -4.31 2.28 -4.72
N CYS A 18 -3.20 1.70 -5.19
CA CYS A 18 -2.15 2.43 -5.90
C CYS A 18 -2.60 2.77 -7.32
N ILE A 19 -2.34 4.02 -7.75
CA ILE A 19 -2.70 4.44 -9.10
C ILE A 19 -2.03 3.58 -10.18
N GLY A 20 -0.82 3.10 -9.93
CA GLY A 20 -0.12 2.22 -10.85
C GLY A 20 -0.81 0.87 -11.05
N TYR A 21 -1.39 0.32 -9.99
CA TYR A 21 -2.15 -0.93 -10.04
C TYR A 21 -3.52 -0.73 -10.69
N MET A 22 -4.16 0.41 -10.41
CA MET A 22 -5.53 0.70 -10.85
C MET A 22 -5.64 1.21 -12.29
N ARG A 23 -4.54 1.60 -12.91
CA ARG A 23 -4.57 2.15 -14.27
C ARG A 23 -4.99 1.08 -15.29
N ALA A 24 -5.70 1.52 -16.36
CA ALA A 24 -6.23 0.62 -17.37
C ALA A 24 -5.15 0.07 -18.31
N LYS A 25 -4.13 0.90 -18.62
CA LYS A 25 -3.02 0.50 -19.51
C LYS A 25 -1.81 0.08 -18.70
N ASP A 26 -1.29 -1.12 -18.98
CA ASP A 26 -0.10 -1.68 -18.34
C ASP A 26 -0.13 -1.57 -16.81
N PRO A 27 -1.14 -2.13 -16.13
CA PRO A 27 -1.25 -2.00 -14.69
C PRO A 27 -0.09 -2.70 -13.97
N CYS A 28 0.44 -2.05 -12.93
CA CYS A 28 1.46 -2.65 -12.07
C CYS A 28 0.86 -3.88 -11.34
N PRO A 29 1.58 -5.02 -11.32
CA PRO A 29 1.05 -6.23 -10.68
C PRO A 29 1.02 -6.18 -9.15
N GLY A 30 1.65 -5.17 -8.53
CA GLY A 30 1.77 -5.04 -7.08
C GLY A 30 3.22 -5.17 -6.63
N CYS A 31 3.55 -4.60 -5.46
CA CYS A 31 4.93 -4.53 -4.98
C CYS A 31 5.55 -5.90 -4.72
N ARG A 32 4.78 -6.88 -4.31
CA ARG A 32 5.28 -8.23 -4.03
C ARG A 32 5.46 -9.09 -5.28
N ILE A 33 4.98 -8.64 -6.43
CA ILE A 33 5.06 -9.38 -7.68
C ILE A 33 6.19 -8.80 -8.53
N ASP A 34 7.17 -9.63 -8.88
CA ASP A 34 8.29 -9.23 -9.71
C ASP A 34 8.04 -9.64 -11.16
N SER A 35 7.22 -8.84 -11.84
CA SER A 35 6.91 -9.05 -13.26
C SER A 35 6.54 -7.73 -13.93
N ASP A 36 6.71 -7.68 -15.26
CA ASP A 36 6.28 -6.54 -16.05
C ASP A 36 4.73 -6.50 -16.15
N PRO A 37 4.12 -5.32 -16.29
CA PRO A 37 4.75 -4.01 -16.52
C PRO A 37 5.00 -3.18 -15.24
N LYS A 38 5.82 -3.65 -14.36
CA LYS A 38 6.17 -2.95 -13.12
C LYS A 38 7.16 -1.81 -13.43
N PRO A 39 6.92 -0.57 -12.91
CA PRO A 39 7.87 0.53 -13.10
C PRO A 39 9.27 0.19 -12.59
N SER A 40 10.31 0.66 -13.28
CA SER A 40 11.70 0.36 -12.91
C SER A 40 12.04 0.82 -11.50
N TYR A 41 11.54 1.98 -11.08
CA TYR A 41 11.76 2.48 -9.72
C TYR A 41 11.07 1.62 -8.65
N CYS A 42 10.01 0.91 -9.01
CA CYS A 42 9.38 -0.06 -8.10
C CYS A 42 10.16 -1.37 -8.04
N LYS A 43 10.74 -1.82 -9.17
CA LYS A 43 11.60 -3.01 -9.18
C LYS A 43 12.85 -2.82 -8.34
N SER A 44 13.41 -1.61 -8.32
CA SER A 44 14.59 -1.26 -7.53
C SER A 44 14.27 -0.63 -6.18
N CYS A 45 13.02 -0.71 -5.71
CA CYS A 45 12.61 -0.17 -4.43
C CYS A 45 13.47 -0.75 -3.29
N ILE A 46 14.07 0.13 -2.50
CA ILE A 46 14.96 -0.27 -1.41
C ILE A 46 14.24 -0.99 -0.27
N ILE A 47 12.93 -0.81 -0.16
CA ILE A 47 12.13 -1.49 0.88
C ILE A 47 11.81 -2.93 0.45
N ILE A 48 11.28 -3.14 -0.75
CA ILE A 48 10.93 -4.48 -1.22
C ILE A 48 12.18 -5.37 -1.39
N ASN A 49 13.33 -4.77 -1.64
CA ASN A 49 14.60 -5.47 -1.80
C ASN A 49 15.48 -5.45 -0.54
N CYS A 50 14.93 -5.06 0.59
CA CYS A 50 15.69 -4.98 1.85
C CYS A 50 16.05 -6.37 2.36
N ASP A 51 17.35 -6.62 2.62
CA ASP A 51 17.84 -7.91 3.09
C ASP A 51 17.27 -8.28 4.45
N LEU A 52 17.12 -7.30 5.35
CA LEU A 52 16.55 -7.53 6.68
C LEU A 52 15.10 -7.97 6.62
N LEU A 53 14.36 -7.51 5.61
CA LEU A 53 12.97 -7.89 5.41
C LEU A 53 12.85 -9.38 5.10
N ARG A 54 13.81 -9.95 4.37
CA ARG A 54 13.83 -11.38 4.02
C ARG A 54 14.02 -12.29 5.21
N GLU A 55 14.56 -11.75 6.31
CA GLU A 55 14.75 -12.48 7.56
C GLU A 55 13.50 -12.50 8.44
N THR A 56 12.48 -11.72 8.11
CA THR A 56 11.23 -11.69 8.88
C THR A 56 10.30 -12.82 8.47
N VAL A 57 9.51 -13.33 9.41
CA VAL A 57 8.52 -14.37 9.14
C VAL A 57 7.33 -13.82 8.35
N SER A 58 6.83 -12.66 8.76
CA SER A 58 5.65 -12.05 8.13
C SER A 58 5.93 -11.41 6.77
N GLY A 59 7.17 -11.01 6.50
CA GLY A 59 7.50 -10.21 5.34
C GLY A 59 7.04 -8.77 5.44
N PHE A 60 6.79 -8.27 6.66
CA PHE A 60 6.40 -6.87 6.91
C PHE A 60 7.45 -6.14 7.74
N CYS A 61 7.60 -4.85 7.44
CA CYS A 61 8.64 -4.02 8.06
C CYS A 61 8.51 -3.91 9.58
N HIS A 62 7.32 -4.05 10.16
CA HIS A 62 7.14 -3.94 11.62
C HIS A 62 7.82 -5.07 12.39
N GLU A 63 8.14 -6.21 11.76
CA GLU A 63 8.92 -7.28 12.39
C GLU A 63 10.42 -7.08 12.27
N CYS A 64 10.87 -6.14 11.44
CA CYS A 64 12.29 -5.88 11.26
C CYS A 64 12.90 -5.34 12.55
N PRO A 65 14.09 -5.83 12.97
CA PRO A 65 14.74 -5.32 14.19
C PRO A 65 15.13 -3.85 14.11
N LYS A 66 15.25 -3.28 12.90
CA LYS A 66 15.54 -1.86 12.70
C LYS A 66 14.29 -1.00 12.49
N TYR A 67 13.11 -1.56 12.65
CA TYR A 67 11.86 -0.79 12.55
C TYR A 67 11.71 0.15 13.75
N PRO A 68 11.29 1.41 13.55
CA PRO A 68 11.09 2.11 12.27
C PRO A 68 12.41 2.65 11.71
N CYS A 69 12.76 2.23 10.49
CA CYS A 69 14.01 2.66 9.85
C CYS A 69 13.87 4.02 9.15
N ALA A 70 15.00 4.66 8.83
CA ALA A 70 15.01 5.98 8.18
C ALA A 70 14.31 5.99 6.82
N ARG A 71 14.44 4.90 6.05
CA ARG A 71 13.80 4.76 4.73
C ARG A 71 12.29 4.80 4.85
N LEU A 72 11.74 4.01 5.77
CA LEU A 72 10.30 3.94 5.99
C LEU A 72 9.76 5.24 6.58
N LYS A 73 10.51 5.89 7.47
CA LYS A 73 10.14 7.21 8.02
C LYS A 73 10.02 8.27 6.92
N SER A 74 10.95 8.30 5.98
CA SER A 74 10.91 9.23 4.85
C SER A 74 9.72 8.97 3.94
N LEU A 75 9.45 7.72 3.61
CA LEU A 75 8.32 7.33 2.78
C LEU A 75 6.99 7.67 3.48
N ASP A 76 6.87 7.35 4.75
CA ASP A 76 5.68 7.63 5.56
C ASP A 76 5.40 9.13 5.62
N LYS A 77 6.43 9.95 5.87
CA LYS A 77 6.30 11.41 5.91
C LYS A 77 5.75 11.95 4.60
N ARG A 78 6.28 11.48 3.46
CA ARG A 78 5.83 11.90 2.14
C ARG A 78 4.36 11.55 1.91
N TYR A 79 3.94 10.35 2.27
CA TYR A 79 2.55 9.91 2.08
C TYR A 79 1.59 10.59 3.05
N ARG A 80 1.99 10.83 4.30
CA ARG A 80 1.18 11.60 5.24
C ARG A 80 0.91 13.02 4.74
N LEU A 81 1.94 13.67 4.22
CA LEU A 81 1.83 15.05 3.75
C LEU A 81 1.09 15.17 2.41
N ARG A 82 1.28 14.23 1.49
CA ARG A 82 0.70 14.30 0.14
C ARG A 82 -0.63 13.57 -0.01
N TYR A 83 -0.79 12.46 0.69
CA TYR A 83 -1.90 11.54 0.45
C TYR A 83 -2.70 11.22 1.71
N HIS A 84 -2.41 11.86 2.82
CA HIS A 84 -3.11 11.67 4.10
C HIS A 84 -3.15 10.20 4.53
N THR A 85 -2.07 9.47 4.27
CA THR A 85 -1.95 8.04 4.57
C THR A 85 -0.66 7.77 5.34
N SER A 86 -0.73 6.97 6.40
CA SER A 86 0.42 6.57 7.20
C SER A 86 0.65 5.08 7.11
N PHE A 87 1.84 4.68 6.69
CA PHE A 87 2.24 3.27 6.66
C PHE A 87 2.47 2.72 8.06
N PHE A 88 2.91 3.56 9.00
CA PHE A 88 3.04 3.14 10.40
C PHE A 88 1.69 2.79 11.00
N GLU A 89 0.64 3.56 10.71
CA GLU A 89 -0.71 3.24 11.12
C GLU A 89 -1.19 1.93 10.49
N ASN A 90 -0.93 1.75 9.20
CA ASN A 90 -1.30 0.52 8.48
C ASN A 90 -0.63 -0.70 9.11
N LEU A 91 0.69 -0.62 9.35
CA LEU A 91 1.43 -1.70 9.98
C LEU A 91 0.97 -1.97 11.42
N ALA A 92 0.58 -0.93 12.16
CA ALA A 92 0.05 -1.08 13.51
C ALA A 92 -1.29 -1.85 13.50
N VAL A 93 -2.18 -1.53 12.56
CA VAL A 93 -3.44 -2.25 12.41
C VAL A 93 -3.20 -3.72 12.08
N ILE A 94 -2.28 -4.01 11.16
CA ILE A 94 -1.92 -5.38 10.79
C ILE A 94 -1.37 -6.14 12.00
N ARG A 95 -0.44 -5.53 12.74
CA ARG A 95 0.20 -6.13 13.90
C ARG A 95 -0.78 -6.41 15.04
N GLU A 96 -1.65 -5.45 15.34
CA GLU A 96 -2.53 -5.50 16.51
C GLU A 96 -3.85 -6.22 16.25
N ASN A 97 -4.39 -6.13 15.03
CA ASN A 97 -5.72 -6.62 14.69
C ASN A 97 -5.72 -7.72 13.61
N GLY A 98 -4.61 -7.93 12.92
CA GLY A 98 -4.47 -8.94 11.88
C GLY A 98 -4.79 -8.42 10.47
N MET A 99 -4.42 -9.22 9.47
CA MET A 99 -4.56 -8.85 8.06
C MET A 99 -6.02 -8.72 7.65
N ASP A 100 -6.89 -9.64 8.07
CA ASP A 100 -8.30 -9.58 7.68
C ASP A 100 -8.98 -8.30 8.17
N HIS A 101 -8.65 -7.86 9.39
CA HIS A 101 -9.14 -6.61 9.93
C HIS A 101 -8.64 -5.41 9.12
N PHE A 102 -7.36 -5.43 8.76
CA PHE A 102 -6.76 -4.37 7.94
C PHE A 102 -7.43 -4.28 6.57
N LEU A 103 -7.68 -5.41 5.91
CA LEU A 103 -8.34 -5.43 4.61
C LEU A 103 -9.77 -4.89 4.67
N ALA A 104 -10.50 -5.21 5.73
CA ALA A 104 -11.84 -4.66 5.96
C ALA A 104 -11.79 -3.14 6.18
N PHE A 105 -10.84 -2.68 6.98
CA PHE A 105 -10.59 -1.25 7.21
C PHE A 105 -10.27 -0.51 5.91
N GLU A 106 -9.38 -1.08 5.07
CA GLU A 106 -9.03 -0.52 3.76
C GLU A 106 -10.22 -0.50 2.80
N THR A 107 -11.01 -1.56 2.79
CA THR A 107 -12.23 -1.61 1.96
C THR A 107 -13.17 -0.47 2.32
N GLY A 108 -13.37 -0.21 3.61
CA GLY A 108 -14.22 0.88 4.07
C GLY A 108 -13.73 2.26 3.62
N ARG A 109 -12.45 2.54 3.85
CA ARG A 109 -11.91 3.89 3.53
C ARG A 109 -11.60 4.11 2.05
N ARG A 110 -11.51 3.05 1.25
CA ARG A 110 -11.23 3.14 -0.19
C ARG A 110 -12.45 2.87 -1.06
N THR A 111 -13.63 2.97 -0.51
CA THR A 111 -14.88 2.84 -1.27
C THR A 111 -15.50 4.23 -1.45
N CYS A 112 -15.78 4.61 -2.70
CA CYS A 112 -16.39 5.89 -3.00
C CYS A 112 -17.79 5.96 -2.36
N PRO A 113 -18.08 7.00 -1.57
CA PRO A 113 -19.40 7.12 -0.93
C PRO A 113 -20.53 7.40 -1.93
N GLN A 114 -20.19 7.88 -3.12
CA GLN A 114 -21.19 8.21 -4.14
C GLN A 114 -21.47 7.06 -5.10
N CYS A 115 -20.44 6.39 -5.63
CA CYS A 115 -20.65 5.36 -6.66
C CYS A 115 -20.18 3.95 -6.25
N GLY A 116 -19.54 3.79 -5.10
CA GLY A 116 -19.08 2.50 -4.62
C GLY A 116 -17.79 1.98 -5.27
N ALA A 117 -17.19 2.73 -6.17
CA ALA A 117 -15.93 2.33 -6.81
C ALA A 117 -14.75 2.43 -5.84
N THR A 118 -13.67 1.71 -6.14
CA THR A 118 -12.43 1.76 -5.35
C THR A 118 -11.72 3.11 -5.56
N LEU A 119 -11.33 3.75 -4.46
CA LEU A 119 -10.60 5.02 -4.47
C LEU A 119 -9.08 4.75 -4.49
N SER A 120 -8.35 5.58 -5.24
CA SER A 120 -6.88 5.55 -5.23
C SER A 120 -6.34 6.38 -4.07
N VAL A 121 -5.32 5.86 -3.38
CA VAL A 121 -4.58 6.62 -2.36
C VAL A 121 -3.92 7.86 -2.96
N HIS A 122 -3.58 7.84 -4.24
CA HIS A 122 -2.82 8.89 -4.94
C HIS A 122 -3.68 10.00 -5.53
N ARG A 123 -5.00 9.92 -5.44
CA ARG A 123 -5.90 10.92 -6.04
C ARG A 123 -6.92 11.43 -5.04
N PRO A 124 -7.18 12.76 -5.02
CA PRO A 124 -8.18 13.35 -4.12
C PRO A 124 -9.60 13.31 -4.67
N PHE A 125 -9.85 12.48 -5.68
CA PHE A 125 -11.15 12.34 -6.32
C PHE A 125 -11.38 10.89 -6.75
N CYS A 126 -12.65 10.52 -6.93
CA CYS A 126 -13.00 9.19 -7.45
C CYS A 126 -12.66 9.09 -8.94
N LEU A 127 -11.91 8.05 -9.32
CA LEU A 127 -11.53 7.82 -10.72
C LEU A 127 -12.73 7.49 -11.61
N LYS A 128 -13.82 6.96 -11.03
CA LYS A 128 -15.00 6.56 -11.79
C LYS A 128 -16.02 7.66 -11.94
N CYS A 129 -16.48 8.27 -10.83
CA CYS A 129 -17.55 9.28 -10.86
C CYS A 129 -17.04 10.71 -10.76
N GLY A 130 -15.75 10.91 -10.43
CA GLY A 130 -15.14 12.24 -10.36
C GLY A 130 -15.47 13.06 -9.13
N VAL A 131 -16.22 12.53 -8.15
CA VAL A 131 -16.54 13.27 -6.94
C VAL A 131 -15.27 13.61 -6.16
N ASN A 132 -15.17 14.83 -5.66
CA ASN A 132 -14.06 15.27 -4.80
C ASN A 132 -14.23 14.70 -3.39
N LEU A 133 -13.11 14.33 -2.79
CA LEU A 133 -13.07 13.70 -1.48
C LEU A 133 -12.48 14.62 -0.41
#